data_1f4bbafc5bc88a845e219c3d359d9c92
#
_entry.id   1f4bbafc5bc88a845e219c3d359d9c92
#
_cell.length_a   1.000
_cell.length_b   1.000
_cell.length_c   1.000
_cell.angle_alpha   90.00
_cell.angle_beta   90.00
_cell.angle_gamma   90.00
#
_symmetry.space_group_name_H-M   'P 1'
#
loop_
_entity.id
_entity.type
_entity.pdbx_description
1 polymer ?
#
loop_
_entity_poly.entity_id
_entity_poly.type
_entity_poly.pdbx_seq_one_letter_code
_entity_poly.pdbx_strand_id
1 'polypeptide(L)'
;GIDAALAAHQLDALVAPTTGVAWPIRSEGDDFPGESYSAAAVAGYPSLTVPMGQIDGLPVGLLFMGTAWSEPKLIEMAYAYEQRTRARRPPHFDTDALIDAGEP
;
A
#
# COMPACT_ATOMS: atom_id res chain seq x y z
N GLY A 1 -14.58 -0.22 15.17
CA GLY A 1 -13.37 -0.80 14.59
C GLY A 1 -13.66 -1.61 13.33
N ILE A 2 -12.67 -2.36 12.83
CA ILE A 2 -12.74 -3.12 11.57
C ILE A 2 -13.93 -4.07 11.55
N ASP A 3 -14.10 -4.91 12.58
CA ASP A 3 -15.21 -5.86 12.64
C ASP A 3 -16.59 -5.20 12.58
N ALA A 4 -16.74 -4.05 13.25
CA ALA A 4 -18.00 -3.32 13.21
C ALA A 4 -18.32 -2.80 11.81
N ALA A 5 -17.31 -2.30 11.09
CA ALA A 5 -17.47 -1.83 9.72
C ALA A 5 -17.80 -2.98 8.76
N LEU A 6 -17.09 -4.11 8.88
CA LEU A 6 -17.35 -5.31 8.07
C LEU A 6 -18.76 -5.82 8.29
N ALA A 7 -19.20 -5.93 9.55
CA ALA A 7 -20.54 -6.43 9.90
C ALA A 7 -21.66 -5.47 9.45
N ALA A 8 -21.49 -4.18 9.66
CA ALA A 8 -22.50 -3.18 9.32
C ALA A 8 -22.83 -3.13 7.83
N HIS A 9 -21.85 -3.44 6.98
CA HIS A 9 -22.00 -3.39 5.54
C HIS A 9 -21.90 -4.75 4.84
N GLN A 10 -21.84 -5.84 5.60
CA GLN A 10 -21.71 -7.22 5.09
C GLN A 10 -20.51 -7.35 4.13
N LEU A 11 -19.35 -6.86 4.55
CA LEU A 11 -18.12 -6.83 3.75
C LEU A 11 -17.19 -7.98 4.13
N ASP A 12 -16.44 -8.48 3.15
CA ASP A 12 -15.37 -9.45 3.35
C ASP A 12 -14.04 -8.80 3.70
N ALA A 13 -13.81 -7.57 3.26
CA ALA A 13 -12.62 -6.78 3.56
C ALA A 13 -12.87 -5.27 3.43
N LEU A 14 -11.98 -4.49 4.02
CA LEU A 14 -11.85 -3.06 3.77
C LEU A 14 -10.63 -2.84 2.88
N VAL A 15 -10.72 -1.87 1.99
CA VAL A 15 -9.60 -1.47 1.12
C VAL A 15 -9.30 0.02 1.27
N ALA A 16 -8.03 0.36 1.15
CA ALA A 16 -7.56 1.75 1.18
C ALA A 16 -6.22 1.87 0.46
N PRO A 17 -5.78 3.05 0.03
CA PRO A 17 -4.37 3.24 -0.32
C PRO A 17 -3.49 2.86 0.88
N THR A 18 -2.41 2.10 0.64
CA THR A 18 -1.53 1.64 1.74
C THR A 18 -0.89 2.82 2.47
N THR A 19 -0.34 3.74 1.70
CA THR A 19 0.18 5.05 2.14
C THR A 19 -0.23 6.10 1.13
N GLY A 20 0.04 7.37 1.42
CA GLY A 20 0.04 8.40 0.40
C GLY A 20 1.17 8.21 -0.62
N VAL A 21 1.38 9.19 -1.48
CA VAL A 21 2.42 9.14 -2.51
C VAL A 21 3.82 9.15 -1.90
N ALA A 22 4.79 8.54 -2.58
CA ALA A 22 6.19 8.63 -2.18
C ALA A 22 6.64 10.10 -2.17
N TRP A 23 7.55 10.44 -1.26
CA TRP A 23 8.06 11.80 -1.06
C TRP A 23 9.58 11.83 -1.24
N PRO A 24 10.15 12.99 -1.59
CA PRO A 24 11.60 13.15 -1.69
C PRO A 24 12.29 12.98 -0.33
N ILE A 25 13.48 12.40 -0.34
CA ILE A 25 14.38 12.39 0.82
C ILE A 25 14.90 13.81 1.03
N ARG A 26 14.73 14.35 2.24
CA ARG A 26 15.19 15.69 2.61
C ARG A 26 15.96 15.68 3.91
N SER A 27 16.89 16.62 4.06
CA SER A 27 17.67 16.78 5.29
C SER A 27 16.85 17.31 6.46
N GLU A 28 15.77 18.05 6.17
CA GLU A 28 14.89 18.65 7.16
C GLU A 28 13.87 17.68 7.76
N GLY A 29 13.79 16.46 7.24
CA GLY A 29 12.86 15.41 7.69
C GLY A 29 11.97 14.88 6.58
N ASP A 30 11.04 14.02 6.96
CA ASP A 30 10.11 13.35 6.06
C ASP A 30 8.80 14.09 5.91
N ASP A 31 8.33 14.21 4.67
CA ASP A 31 6.98 14.69 4.33
C ASP A 31 5.97 13.52 4.32
N PHE A 32 5.96 12.70 5.36
CA PHE A 32 5.13 11.48 5.40
C PHE A 32 3.63 11.82 5.22
N PRO A 33 2.98 11.36 4.14
CA PRO A 33 1.62 11.78 3.79
C PRO A 33 0.51 11.00 4.51
N GLY A 34 0.87 10.14 5.46
CA GLY A 34 -0.07 9.27 6.16
C GLY A 34 -0.16 7.87 5.58
N GLU A 35 -0.91 7.01 6.28
CA GLU A 35 -1.04 5.59 5.96
C GLU A 35 -2.39 5.04 6.42
N SER A 36 -2.73 3.84 5.94
CA SER A 36 -4.00 3.17 6.29
C SER A 36 -3.81 1.86 7.05
N TYR A 37 -2.58 1.37 7.19
CA TYR A 37 -2.30 0.06 7.79
C TYR A 37 -2.36 0.04 9.32
N SER A 38 -2.28 1.18 10.00
CA SER A 38 -2.32 1.26 11.48
C SER A 38 -3.58 0.65 12.07
N ALA A 39 -4.72 0.77 11.40
CA ALA A 39 -5.97 0.23 11.90
C ALA A 39 -5.90 -1.29 12.09
N ALA A 40 -5.36 -2.01 11.11
CA ALA A 40 -5.15 -3.45 11.20
C ALA A 40 -4.04 -3.81 12.18
N ALA A 41 -2.93 -3.07 12.19
CA ALA A 41 -1.80 -3.30 13.09
C ALA A 41 -2.21 -3.15 14.55
N VAL A 42 -2.95 -2.12 14.90
CA VAL A 42 -3.44 -1.89 16.28
C VAL A 42 -4.45 -2.95 16.69
N ALA A 43 -5.32 -3.38 15.78
CA ALA A 43 -6.29 -4.44 16.03
C ALA A 43 -5.65 -5.83 16.14
N GLY A 44 -4.43 -6.02 15.65
CA GLY A 44 -3.81 -7.34 15.51
C GLY A 44 -4.45 -8.19 14.41
N TYR A 45 -4.99 -7.55 13.39
CA TYR A 45 -5.70 -8.18 12.28
C TYR A 45 -4.84 -8.25 11.02
N PRO A 46 -5.11 -9.20 10.12
CA PRO A 46 -4.34 -9.33 8.90
C PRO A 46 -4.59 -8.18 7.95
N SER A 47 -3.53 -7.77 7.28
CA SER A 47 -3.58 -6.86 6.14
C SER A 47 -2.51 -7.22 5.14
N LEU A 48 -2.74 -6.93 3.88
CA LEU A 48 -1.75 -7.09 2.82
C LEU A 48 -1.93 -6.00 1.76
N THR A 49 -0.87 -5.71 1.06
CA THR A 49 -0.87 -4.71 -0.01
C THR A 49 -0.44 -5.31 -1.34
N VAL A 50 -1.03 -4.80 -2.41
CA VAL A 50 -0.65 -5.10 -3.79
C VAL A 50 -0.48 -3.82 -4.58
N PRO A 51 0.30 -3.82 -5.68
CA PRO A 51 0.43 -2.64 -6.52
C PRO A 51 -0.93 -2.18 -7.07
N MET A 52 -1.21 -0.89 -6.95
CA MET A 52 -2.45 -0.28 -7.46
C MET A 52 -2.20 0.54 -8.73
N GLY A 53 -0.99 1.05 -8.91
CA GLY A 53 -0.61 1.89 -10.04
C GLY A 53 0.58 2.75 -9.70
N GLN A 54 0.70 3.88 -10.37
CA GLN A 54 1.76 4.85 -10.16
C GLN A 54 1.21 6.27 -10.16
N ILE A 55 1.83 7.15 -9.39
CA ILE A 55 1.62 8.59 -9.42
C ILE A 55 2.99 9.22 -9.65
N ASP A 56 3.11 10.04 -10.70
CA ASP A 56 4.38 10.65 -11.12
C ASP A 56 5.52 9.63 -11.30
N GLY A 57 5.19 8.43 -11.82
CA GLY A 57 6.14 7.35 -12.04
C GLY A 57 6.53 6.55 -10.80
N LEU A 58 6.00 6.88 -9.63
CA LEU A 58 6.26 6.20 -8.36
C LEU A 58 5.10 5.29 -7.95
N PRO A 59 5.38 4.08 -7.43
CA PRO A 59 4.34 3.11 -7.14
C PRO A 59 3.47 3.51 -5.96
N VAL A 60 2.19 3.16 -6.04
CA VAL A 60 1.24 3.22 -4.94
C VAL A 60 0.61 1.85 -4.72
N GLY A 61 0.27 1.54 -3.47
CA GLY A 61 -0.29 0.25 -3.08
C GLY A 61 -1.76 0.35 -2.67
N LEU A 62 -2.49 -0.72 -2.95
CA LEU A 62 -3.83 -0.96 -2.41
C LEU A 62 -3.73 -1.93 -1.25
N LEU A 63 -4.19 -1.50 -0.09
CA LEU A 63 -4.24 -2.29 1.14
C LEU A 63 -5.58 -3.00 1.24
N PHE A 64 -5.53 -4.28 1.61
CA PHE A 64 -6.69 -5.08 2.01
C PHE A 64 -6.57 -5.39 3.50
N MET A 65 -7.63 -5.13 4.27
CA MET A 65 -7.70 -5.40 5.69
C MET A 65 -8.91 -6.28 5.98
N GLY A 66 -8.77 -7.27 6.84
CA GLY A 66 -9.86 -8.16 7.21
C GLY A 66 -9.95 -8.39 8.70
N THR A 67 -10.90 -9.24 9.08
CA THR A 67 -11.06 -9.71 10.46
C THR A 67 -9.94 -10.70 10.83
N ALA A 68 -9.85 -11.07 12.10
CA ALA A 68 -8.91 -12.09 12.58
C ALA A 68 -9.01 -13.38 11.76
N TRP A 69 -7.86 -13.94 11.39
CA TRP A 69 -7.75 -15.23 10.66
C TRP A 69 -8.34 -15.23 9.25
N SER A 70 -8.51 -14.06 8.64
CA SER A 70 -9.02 -13.90 7.27
C SER A 70 -7.94 -13.88 6.19
N GLU A 71 -6.70 -14.25 6.51
CA GLU A 71 -5.58 -14.23 5.57
C GLU A 71 -5.86 -14.95 4.25
N PRO A 72 -6.45 -16.18 4.23
CA PRO A 72 -6.75 -16.85 2.97
C PRO A 72 -7.69 -16.05 2.09
N LYS A 73 -8.70 -15.42 2.68
CA LYS A 73 -9.67 -14.57 1.95
C LYS A 73 -9.01 -13.32 1.39
N LEU A 74 -8.17 -12.67 2.17
CA LEU A 74 -7.43 -11.47 1.73
C LEU A 74 -6.47 -11.81 0.58
N ILE A 75 -5.76 -12.93 0.66
CA ILE A 75 -4.85 -13.39 -0.39
C ILE A 75 -5.64 -13.68 -1.68
N GLU A 76 -6.78 -14.34 -1.58
CA GLU A 76 -7.65 -14.63 -2.72
C GLU A 76 -8.08 -13.33 -3.44
N MET A 77 -8.59 -12.35 -2.69
CA MET A 77 -9.06 -11.08 -3.25
C MET A 77 -7.91 -10.25 -3.83
N ALA A 78 -6.80 -10.15 -3.13
CA ALA A 78 -5.64 -9.39 -3.58
C ALA A 78 -5.00 -10.03 -4.81
N TYR A 79 -4.92 -11.35 -4.87
CA TYR A 79 -4.44 -12.09 -6.04
C TYR A 79 -5.34 -11.84 -7.25
N ALA A 80 -6.67 -11.92 -7.08
CA ALA A 80 -7.61 -11.62 -8.15
C ALA A 80 -7.45 -10.20 -8.68
N TYR A 81 -7.29 -9.22 -7.78
CA TYR A 81 -7.02 -7.83 -8.14
C TYR A 81 -5.69 -7.68 -8.91
N GLU A 82 -4.62 -8.25 -8.39
CA GLU A 82 -3.28 -8.20 -9.00
C GLU A 82 -3.29 -8.79 -10.42
N GLN A 83 -3.90 -9.96 -10.59
CA GLN A 83 -3.98 -10.64 -11.90
C GLN A 83 -4.84 -9.86 -12.90
N ARG A 84 -5.88 -9.20 -12.43
CA ARG A 84 -6.78 -8.44 -13.29
C ARG A 84 -6.17 -7.10 -13.73
N THR A 85 -5.51 -6.40 -12.83
CA THR A 85 -4.97 -5.05 -13.09
C THR A 85 -3.57 -5.08 -13.67
N ARG A 86 -2.74 -6.04 -13.26
CA ARG A 86 -1.32 -6.12 -13.62
C ARG A 86 -0.61 -4.76 -13.45
N ALA A 87 -0.91 -4.09 -12.35
CA ALA A 87 -0.48 -2.71 -12.10
C ALA A 87 1.01 -2.57 -11.75
N ARG A 88 1.67 -3.69 -11.37
CA ARG A 88 3.09 -3.66 -11.03
C ARG A 88 3.93 -3.25 -12.24
N ARG A 89 4.84 -2.32 -12.00
CA ARG A 89 5.92 -1.97 -12.93
C ARG A 89 7.25 -2.20 -12.23
N PRO A 90 8.26 -2.81 -12.89
CA PRO A 90 9.60 -2.87 -12.34
C PRO A 90 10.14 -1.47 -12.08
N PRO A 91 10.95 -1.28 -11.02
CA PRO A 91 11.59 0.02 -10.79
C PRO A 91 12.56 0.35 -11.92
N HIS A 92 12.64 1.63 -12.26
CA HIS A 92 13.63 2.16 -13.16
C HIS A 92 14.61 2.98 -12.32
N PHE A 93 15.89 2.66 -12.40
CA PHE A 93 16.92 3.38 -11.66
C PHE A 93 17.59 4.37 -12.60
N ASP A 94 17.47 5.65 -12.27
CA ASP A 94 18.16 6.71 -12.97
C ASP A 94 19.56 6.84 -12.38
N THR A 95 20.53 6.20 -13.05
CA THR A 95 21.93 6.22 -12.63
C THR A 95 22.58 7.58 -12.85
N ASP A 96 22.08 8.36 -13.81
CA ASP A 96 22.63 9.69 -14.10
C ASP A 96 22.31 10.68 -12.97
N ALA A 97 21.11 10.62 -12.40
CA ALA A 97 20.73 11.42 -11.23
C ALA A 97 21.56 11.09 -9.98
N LEU A 98 22.00 9.84 -9.83
CA LEU A 98 22.87 9.43 -8.72
C LEU A 98 24.31 9.93 -8.88
N ILE A 99 24.80 10.07 -10.11
CA ILE A 99 26.13 10.61 -10.39
C ILE A 99 26.17 12.12 -10.10
N ASP A 100 25.15 12.86 -10.52
CA ASP A 100 25.04 14.30 -10.28
C ASP A 100 24.88 14.65 -8.77
N ALA A 101 24.22 13.78 -8.00
CA ALA A 101 24.06 13.95 -6.56
C ALA A 101 25.32 13.59 -5.74
N GLY A 102 26.30 12.91 -6.33
CA GLY A 102 27.54 12.47 -5.68
C GLY A 102 28.75 13.36 -5.89
N GLU A 103 28.66 14.43 -6.68
CA GLU A 103 29.74 15.38 -6.86
C GLU A 103 29.68 16.50 -5.79
N PRO A 104 30.78 16.74 -5.04
CA PRO A 104 30.84 17.84 -4.06
C PRO A 104 30.92 19.21 -4.73
#